data_f110c2118766d048182efcee854aeb19
#
_entry.id   f110c2118766d048182efcee854aeb19
#
_cell.length_a   1.000
_cell.length_b   1.000
_cell.length_c   1.000
_cell.angle_alpha   90.00
_cell.angle_beta   90.00
_cell.angle_gamma   90.00
#
_symmetry.space_group_name_H-M   'P 1'
#
loop_
_entity.id
_entity.type
_entity.pdbx_description
1 polymer ?
#
loop_
_entity_poly.entity_id
_entity_poly.type
_entity_poly.pdbx_seq_one_letter_code
_entity_poly.pdbx_strand_id
1 'polypeptide(L)'
;MNNVPMPDFSLLYEKTNITADIEPHLLELTYTDNLEGESDELTVAFEDISGKWIRQWYPTQGDKLKAAIGYKGAQLTDIGAFEIDEVEYNYHPSYIQIKALSTGIAQANRTLKPKAYENTTLKQIVGIIAGRLKLKMVGTIKHIPVKRATQYQERDVEFLARLAREYHHSFKIVGEQLVFTDKDELGKSETVVTLEEKDTISISLRDRIKDTAKEVDVSGYDANGKKVIKKRKKAKALRENMKQAQSASGDTLKVVTRGETQEQIDARADAALAEQNDDQTAGNITVIGNPKLVAGSTLALRNLGIFSGKYLIKSSRHSIVRGGGYTTSLEVRMLEFIPDDLQNTGVLTEAKPLDTLNGKPDLRYVDDRLLQTNAQDYALAKQQRRETGITK
;
A
#
# COMPACT_ATOMS: atom_id res chain seq x y z
N MET A 1 -31.76 16.53 11.13
CA MET A 1 -30.46 16.71 11.82
C MET A 1 -29.52 15.66 11.25
N ASN A 2 -28.48 16.06 10.54
CA ASN A 2 -27.47 15.10 10.07
C ASN A 2 -26.73 14.57 11.31
N ASN A 3 -27.01 13.33 11.64
CA ASN A 3 -26.32 12.65 12.76
C ASN A 3 -24.85 12.48 12.32
N VAL A 4 -23.94 13.23 12.93
CA VAL A 4 -22.51 13.05 12.70
C VAL A 4 -22.13 11.64 13.16
N PRO A 5 -21.54 10.78 12.30
CA PRO A 5 -21.18 9.43 12.68
C PRO A 5 -20.19 9.48 13.86
N MET A 6 -20.55 8.84 14.96
CA MET A 6 -19.67 8.75 16.14
C MET A 6 -18.76 7.53 16.00
N PRO A 7 -17.44 7.68 16.07
CA PRO A 7 -16.50 6.56 16.10
C PRO A 7 -16.82 5.59 17.23
N ASP A 8 -16.57 4.32 17.00
CA ASP A 8 -16.75 3.26 17.98
C ASP A 8 -15.69 2.18 17.80
N PHE A 9 -15.36 1.49 18.87
CA PHE A 9 -14.41 0.39 18.87
C PHE A 9 -14.80 -0.66 19.89
N SER A 10 -14.23 -1.85 19.78
CA SER A 10 -14.28 -2.91 20.78
C SER A 10 -12.89 -3.44 21.01
N LEU A 11 -12.51 -3.63 22.26
CA LEU A 11 -11.22 -4.17 22.65
C LEU A 11 -11.40 -5.30 23.66
N LEU A 12 -10.88 -6.48 23.31
CA LEU A 12 -10.83 -7.64 24.19
C LEU A 12 -9.36 -7.88 24.57
N TYR A 13 -9.11 -7.98 25.85
CA TYR A 13 -7.84 -8.43 26.43
C TYR A 13 -8.00 -9.89 26.83
N GLU A 14 -7.22 -10.77 26.23
CA GLU A 14 -7.39 -12.22 26.31
C GLU A 14 -8.83 -12.63 25.91
N LYS A 15 -9.68 -12.87 26.90
CA LYS A 15 -11.10 -13.21 26.70
C LYS A 15 -12.05 -12.20 27.35
N THR A 16 -11.51 -11.15 27.96
CA THR A 16 -12.29 -10.15 28.70
C THR A 16 -12.48 -8.91 27.86
N ASN A 17 -13.72 -8.46 27.73
CA ASN A 17 -14.01 -7.19 27.06
C ASN A 17 -13.69 -6.03 28.00
N ILE A 18 -12.68 -5.24 27.66
CA ILE A 18 -12.18 -4.09 28.42
C ILE A 18 -12.59 -2.75 27.81
N THR A 19 -13.44 -2.76 26.79
CA THR A 19 -13.86 -1.54 26.06
C THR A 19 -14.42 -0.48 27.01
N ALA A 20 -15.34 -0.88 27.89
CA ALA A 20 -15.98 0.04 28.84
C ALA A 20 -15.02 0.64 29.87
N ASP A 21 -13.94 -0.08 30.20
CA ASP A 21 -12.93 0.39 31.14
C ASP A 21 -11.97 1.40 30.50
N ILE A 22 -11.75 1.30 29.17
CA ILE A 22 -10.82 2.13 28.41
C ILE A 22 -11.53 3.31 27.71
N GLU A 23 -12.76 3.13 27.20
CA GLU A 23 -13.47 4.16 26.42
C GLU A 23 -13.46 5.55 27.08
N PRO A 24 -13.72 5.71 28.40
CA PRO A 24 -13.69 7.03 29.04
C PRO A 24 -12.31 7.69 29.08
N HIS A 25 -11.27 6.88 29.03
CA HIS A 25 -9.86 7.28 29.17
C HIS A 25 -9.08 7.25 27.86
N LEU A 26 -9.68 6.73 26.77
CA LEU A 26 -9.03 6.61 25.47
C LEU A 26 -8.48 7.97 25.02
N LEU A 27 -7.21 8.00 24.62
CA LEU A 27 -6.58 9.11 23.93
C LEU A 27 -6.58 8.85 22.42
N GLU A 28 -6.07 7.69 22.04
CA GLU A 28 -5.97 7.27 20.65
C GLU A 28 -6.00 5.74 20.54
N LEU A 29 -6.69 5.24 19.52
CA LEU A 29 -6.57 3.88 19.01
C LEU A 29 -6.14 3.95 17.56
N THR A 30 -5.00 3.37 17.23
CA THR A 30 -4.47 3.32 15.88
C THR A 30 -4.28 1.87 15.44
N TYR A 31 -4.81 1.53 14.27
CA TYR A 31 -4.56 0.26 13.59
C TYR A 31 -3.89 0.52 12.26
N THR A 32 -2.73 -0.09 12.04
CA THR A 32 -1.99 -0.03 10.78
C THR A 32 -1.97 -1.40 10.15
N ASP A 33 -2.52 -1.50 8.94
CA ASP A 33 -2.54 -2.70 8.10
C ASP A 33 -1.56 -2.51 6.96
N ASN A 34 -0.57 -3.37 6.84
CA ASN A 34 0.46 -3.32 5.81
C ASN A 34 0.28 -4.45 4.80
N LEU A 35 0.49 -4.17 3.52
CA LEU A 35 0.41 -5.18 2.47
C LEU A 35 1.55 -6.19 2.57
N GLU A 36 2.73 -5.72 2.93
CA GLU A 36 3.95 -6.51 2.99
C GLU A 36 5.03 -5.86 3.87
N GLY A 37 6.02 -6.65 4.27
CA GLY A 37 7.23 -6.16 4.94
C GLY A 37 7.12 -6.06 6.45
N GLU A 38 6.08 -5.45 6.96
CA GLU A 38 5.85 -5.24 8.39
C GLU A 38 4.58 -5.99 8.86
N SER A 39 4.56 -6.34 10.14
CA SER A 39 3.36 -6.88 10.78
C SER A 39 2.31 -5.78 10.90
N ASP A 40 1.04 -6.17 10.84
CA ASP A 40 -0.02 -5.24 11.20
C ASP A 40 0.11 -4.88 12.68
N GLU A 41 -0.14 -3.62 13.01
CA GLU A 41 0.08 -3.05 14.32
C GLU A 41 -1.19 -2.45 14.89
N LEU A 42 -1.48 -2.75 16.15
CA LEU A 42 -2.50 -2.09 16.95
C LEU A 42 -1.82 -1.30 18.07
N THR A 43 -2.04 -0.01 18.13
CA THR A 43 -1.58 0.86 19.23
C THR A 43 -2.80 1.44 19.94
N VAL A 44 -2.85 1.32 21.26
CA VAL A 44 -3.91 1.90 22.10
C VAL A 44 -3.27 2.74 23.17
N ALA A 45 -3.57 4.03 23.19
CA ALA A 45 -3.12 4.98 24.22
C ALA A 45 -4.31 5.47 25.05
N PHE A 46 -4.19 5.45 26.37
CA PHE A 46 -5.24 5.89 27.29
C PHE A 46 -4.66 6.46 28.58
N GLU A 47 -5.41 7.37 29.21
CA GLU A 47 -5.02 7.98 30.49
C GLU A 47 -4.99 6.97 31.63
N ASP A 48 -3.95 7.00 32.45
CA ASP A 48 -3.84 6.22 33.68
C ASP A 48 -3.67 7.13 34.92
N ILE A 49 -4.63 8.04 35.12
CA ILE A 49 -4.61 9.00 36.25
C ILE A 49 -4.57 8.27 37.59
N SER A 50 -5.28 7.15 37.70
CA SER A 50 -5.36 6.35 38.91
C SER A 50 -4.14 5.46 39.15
N GLY A 51 -3.27 5.28 38.16
CA GLY A 51 -2.11 4.39 38.18
C GLY A 51 -2.49 2.91 38.31
N LYS A 52 -3.68 2.50 37.88
CA LYS A 52 -4.12 1.10 37.90
C LYS A 52 -3.35 0.26 36.89
N TRP A 53 -3.14 0.79 35.69
CA TRP A 53 -2.52 0.09 34.59
C TRP A 53 -1.01 -0.13 34.75
N ILE A 54 -0.35 0.69 35.55
CA ILE A 54 1.06 0.45 35.95
C ILE A 54 1.19 -0.44 37.17
N ARG A 55 0.10 -0.94 37.74
CA ARG A 55 0.09 -1.79 38.96
C ARG A 55 -0.76 -3.05 38.74
N GLN A 56 -2.01 -2.99 39.19
CA GLN A 56 -2.89 -4.16 39.27
C GLN A 56 -3.31 -4.70 37.87
N TRP A 57 -3.41 -3.81 36.91
CA TRP A 57 -3.91 -4.09 35.59
C TRP A 57 -2.80 -4.00 34.54
N TYR A 58 -1.56 -4.14 34.94
CA TYR A 58 -0.43 -4.07 34.02
C TYR A 58 -0.52 -5.18 32.99
N PRO A 59 -0.62 -4.84 31.69
CA PRO A 59 -0.68 -5.83 30.63
C PRO A 59 0.70 -6.47 30.40
N THR A 60 0.71 -7.78 30.19
CA THR A 60 1.96 -8.53 30.02
C THR A 60 2.30 -8.65 28.53
N GLN A 61 3.58 -8.53 28.19
CA GLN A 61 4.04 -8.82 26.83
C GLN A 61 3.73 -10.28 26.46
N GLY A 62 3.21 -10.46 25.23
CA GLY A 62 2.73 -11.75 24.73
C GLY A 62 1.25 -12.03 24.99
N ASP A 63 0.57 -11.25 25.84
CA ASP A 63 -0.87 -11.35 25.99
C ASP A 63 -1.60 -10.89 24.73
N LYS A 64 -2.81 -11.41 24.51
CA LYS A 64 -3.57 -11.19 23.27
C LYS A 64 -4.57 -10.06 23.42
N LEU A 65 -4.56 -9.17 22.42
CA LEU A 65 -5.59 -8.18 22.17
C LEU A 65 -6.39 -8.58 20.92
N LYS A 66 -7.71 -8.45 20.98
CA LYS A 66 -8.56 -8.53 19.80
C LYS A 66 -9.37 -7.25 19.70
N ALA A 67 -9.40 -6.65 18.50
CA ALA A 67 -10.02 -5.35 18.31
C ALA A 67 -11.00 -5.36 17.13
N ALA A 68 -12.00 -4.47 17.22
CA ALA A 68 -12.91 -4.14 16.13
C ALA A 68 -13.13 -2.62 16.12
N ILE A 69 -13.28 -2.03 14.93
CA ILE A 69 -13.43 -0.59 14.74
C ILE A 69 -14.62 -0.26 13.84
N GLY A 70 -15.19 0.92 13.99
CA GLY A 70 -16.30 1.38 13.16
C GLY A 70 -17.02 2.60 13.73
N TYR A 71 -18.34 2.56 13.69
CA TYR A 71 -19.20 3.65 14.14
C TYR A 71 -20.35 3.14 15.02
N LYS A 72 -20.76 3.95 16.00
CA LYS A 72 -21.89 3.66 16.90
C LYS A 72 -23.17 3.39 16.09
N GLY A 73 -23.83 2.29 16.42
CA GLY A 73 -25.06 1.87 15.75
C GLY A 73 -24.85 1.08 14.45
N ALA A 74 -23.60 0.86 14.03
CA ALA A 74 -23.24 -0.04 12.93
C ALA A 74 -22.50 -1.28 13.46
N GLN A 75 -22.43 -2.33 12.64
CA GLN A 75 -21.57 -3.47 12.96
C GLN A 75 -20.09 -3.06 12.87
N LEU A 76 -19.34 -3.27 13.96
CA LEU A 76 -17.92 -3.04 13.98
C LEU A 76 -17.20 -4.08 13.10
N THR A 77 -16.17 -3.63 12.40
CA THR A 77 -15.31 -4.48 11.59
C THR A 77 -14.21 -5.07 12.48
N ASP A 78 -14.14 -6.40 12.53
CA ASP A 78 -13.05 -7.13 13.21
C ASP A 78 -11.74 -6.87 12.48
N ILE A 79 -10.75 -6.33 13.17
CA ILE A 79 -9.39 -6.07 12.63
C ILE A 79 -8.37 -7.13 13.04
N GLY A 80 -8.81 -8.15 13.75
CA GLY A 80 -7.99 -9.32 14.08
C GLY A 80 -7.52 -9.37 15.53
N ALA A 81 -6.55 -10.27 15.74
CA ALA A 81 -5.92 -10.49 17.02
C ALA A 81 -4.43 -10.13 16.96
N PHE A 82 -3.93 -9.54 18.03
CA PHE A 82 -2.58 -9.01 18.16
C PHE A 82 -1.95 -9.53 19.45
N GLU A 83 -0.64 -9.69 19.49
CA GLU A 83 0.11 -9.98 20.70
C GLU A 83 0.82 -8.72 21.18
N ILE A 84 0.72 -8.41 22.48
CA ILE A 84 1.35 -7.24 23.08
C ILE A 84 2.87 -7.38 22.98
N ASP A 85 3.49 -6.43 22.29
CA ASP A 85 4.95 -6.36 22.12
C ASP A 85 5.58 -5.39 23.13
N GLU A 86 4.98 -4.21 23.26
CA GLU A 86 5.53 -3.11 24.06
C GLU A 86 4.43 -2.43 24.88
N VAL A 87 4.78 -2.06 26.11
CA VAL A 87 3.96 -1.21 26.97
C VAL A 87 4.81 -0.04 27.41
N GLU A 88 4.38 1.16 27.01
CA GLU A 88 5.04 2.42 27.36
C GLU A 88 4.21 3.19 28.38
N TYR A 89 4.88 3.69 29.41
CA TYR A 89 4.27 4.60 30.39
C TYR A 89 4.88 5.98 30.29
N ASN A 90 4.03 6.98 30.19
CA ASN A 90 4.41 8.38 30.18
C ASN A 90 3.82 9.09 31.40
N TYR A 91 4.59 10.04 31.96
CA TYR A 91 4.19 10.83 33.11
C TYR A 91 4.27 12.33 32.77
N HIS A 92 3.21 13.07 33.14
CA HIS A 92 2.96 14.46 32.77
C HIS A 92 2.72 14.71 31.26
N PRO A 93 1.54 14.32 30.70
CA PRO A 93 0.39 13.67 31.37
C PRO A 93 0.62 12.18 31.61
N SER A 94 -0.08 11.62 32.61
CA SER A 94 -0.02 10.19 32.91
C SER A 94 -0.88 9.41 31.91
N TYR A 95 -0.22 8.63 31.04
CA TYR A 95 -0.90 7.73 30.12
C TYR A 95 -0.07 6.47 29.87
N ILE A 96 -0.75 5.42 29.45
CA ILE A 96 -0.15 4.18 28.98
C ILE A 96 -0.43 4.04 27.49
N GLN A 97 0.57 3.56 26.75
CA GLN A 97 0.45 3.14 25.38
C GLN A 97 0.81 1.67 25.27
N ILE A 98 -0.10 0.88 24.73
CA ILE A 98 0.10 -0.54 24.42
C ILE A 98 0.27 -0.68 22.92
N LYS A 99 1.39 -1.26 22.51
CA LYS A 99 1.68 -1.62 21.13
C LYS A 99 1.61 -3.14 20.99
N ALA A 100 0.81 -3.61 20.02
CA ALA A 100 0.60 -5.02 19.79
C ALA A 100 0.72 -5.34 18.28
N LEU A 101 1.28 -6.49 17.94
CA LEU A 101 1.58 -6.92 16.59
C LEU A 101 0.74 -8.15 16.18
N SER A 102 0.32 -8.21 14.92
CA SER A 102 -0.49 -9.32 14.39
C SER A 102 0.28 -10.62 14.22
N THR A 103 1.60 -10.55 14.15
CA THR A 103 2.47 -11.74 14.13
C THR A 103 2.92 -12.08 15.52
N GLY A 104 2.50 -13.26 16.00
CA GLY A 104 3.00 -13.79 17.24
C GLY A 104 4.53 -13.80 17.29
N ILE A 105 5.06 -13.36 18.44
CA ILE A 105 6.51 -13.38 18.76
C ILE A 105 7.03 -14.83 18.88
N ALA A 106 6.35 -15.79 18.24
CA ALA A 106 6.64 -17.20 18.38
C ALA A 106 8.12 -17.52 18.06
N GLN A 107 8.75 -18.24 18.95
CA GLN A 107 10.15 -18.65 18.87
C GLN A 107 10.52 -19.38 17.55
N ALA A 108 9.54 -20.04 16.91
CA ALA A 108 9.70 -20.69 15.61
C ALA A 108 10.11 -19.72 14.49
N ASN A 109 9.74 -18.46 14.59
CA ASN A 109 10.04 -17.42 13.59
C ASN A 109 11.46 -16.84 13.75
N ARG A 110 12.16 -17.15 14.84
CA ARG A 110 13.47 -16.57 15.18
C ARG A 110 14.66 -17.45 14.84
N THR A 111 14.43 -18.71 14.47
CA THR A 111 15.51 -19.69 14.23
C THR A 111 15.99 -19.64 12.79
N LEU A 112 17.30 -19.47 12.58
CA LEU A 112 17.94 -19.61 11.28
C LEU A 112 17.88 -21.07 10.81
N LYS A 113 17.43 -21.31 9.59
CA LYS A 113 17.27 -22.67 9.05
C LYS A 113 17.87 -22.77 7.65
N PRO A 114 19.13 -23.19 7.52
CA PRO A 114 19.71 -23.44 6.22
C PRO A 114 19.01 -24.62 5.53
N LYS A 115 18.46 -24.39 4.34
CA LYS A 115 17.80 -25.41 3.53
C LYS A 115 17.89 -25.07 2.03
N ALA A 116 18.14 -26.07 1.22
CA ALA A 116 17.98 -25.98 -0.23
C ALA A 116 16.67 -26.63 -0.67
N TYR A 117 15.97 -25.97 -1.56
CA TYR A 117 14.77 -26.44 -2.23
C TYR A 117 15.15 -26.64 -3.70
N GLU A 118 15.01 -27.86 -4.22
CA GLU A 118 15.44 -28.21 -5.58
C GLU A 118 14.30 -28.87 -6.36
N ASN A 119 14.23 -28.59 -7.68
CA ASN A 119 13.26 -29.17 -8.61
C ASN A 119 11.82 -29.11 -8.07
N THR A 120 11.38 -27.94 -7.70
CA THR A 120 10.09 -27.68 -7.02
C THR A 120 9.37 -26.51 -7.67
N THR A 121 8.31 -26.02 -7.04
CA THR A 121 7.61 -24.79 -7.46
C THR A 121 7.57 -23.78 -6.32
N LEU A 122 7.40 -22.49 -6.65
CA LEU A 122 7.26 -21.44 -5.64
C LEU A 122 6.16 -21.80 -4.63
N LYS A 123 4.99 -22.25 -5.11
CA LYS A 123 3.87 -22.67 -4.26
C LYS A 123 4.22 -23.81 -3.30
N GLN A 124 5.00 -24.79 -3.75
CA GLN A 124 5.43 -25.89 -2.90
C GLN A 124 6.41 -25.44 -1.82
N ILE A 125 7.33 -24.53 -2.15
CA ILE A 125 8.25 -23.95 -1.15
C ILE A 125 7.46 -23.24 -0.06
N VAL A 126 6.52 -22.35 -0.44
CA VAL A 126 5.66 -21.62 0.49
C VAL A 126 4.84 -22.57 1.36
N GLY A 127 4.25 -23.62 0.75
CA GLY A 127 3.47 -24.63 1.47
C GLY A 127 4.28 -25.45 2.49
N ILE A 128 5.53 -25.80 2.15
CA ILE A 128 6.45 -26.51 3.08
C ILE A 128 6.75 -25.62 4.29
N ILE A 129 7.00 -24.32 4.06
CA ILE A 129 7.30 -23.37 5.14
C ILE A 129 6.05 -23.11 5.98
N ALA A 130 4.89 -22.90 5.35
CA ALA A 130 3.62 -22.72 6.05
C ALA A 130 3.31 -23.92 6.98
N GLY A 131 3.49 -25.15 6.49
CA GLY A 131 3.34 -26.36 7.30
C GLY A 131 4.33 -26.43 8.47
N ARG A 132 5.58 -25.99 8.27
CA ARG A 132 6.60 -25.95 9.32
C ARG A 132 6.26 -24.90 10.40
N LEU A 133 5.69 -23.78 10.01
CA LEU A 133 5.23 -22.70 10.90
C LEU A 133 3.85 -22.99 11.50
N LYS A 134 3.19 -24.07 11.10
CA LYS A 134 1.81 -24.44 11.48
C LYS A 134 0.78 -23.36 11.10
N LEU A 135 1.01 -22.68 9.98
CA LEU A 135 0.15 -21.63 9.44
C LEU A 135 -0.66 -22.15 8.25
N LYS A 136 -1.89 -21.66 8.12
CA LYS A 136 -2.73 -21.91 6.95
C LYS A 136 -2.29 -21.00 5.80
N MET A 137 -1.86 -21.58 4.68
CA MET A 137 -1.51 -20.82 3.47
C MET A 137 -2.76 -20.27 2.80
N VAL A 138 -2.74 -18.95 2.48
CA VAL A 138 -3.81 -18.20 1.81
C VAL A 138 -3.20 -17.35 0.68
N GLY A 139 -3.96 -17.14 -0.39
CA GLY A 139 -3.58 -16.31 -1.54
C GLY A 139 -3.38 -17.08 -2.83
N THR A 140 -3.18 -16.34 -3.91
CA THR A 140 -2.97 -16.86 -5.27
C THR A 140 -1.48 -16.77 -5.60
N ILE A 141 -0.85 -17.91 -5.87
CA ILE A 141 0.59 -18.01 -6.16
C ILE A 141 0.76 -18.41 -7.62
N LYS A 142 1.52 -17.62 -8.40
CA LYS A 142 1.90 -17.96 -9.77
C LYS A 142 2.59 -19.30 -9.82
N HIS A 143 2.29 -20.08 -10.86
CA HIS A 143 3.00 -21.33 -11.12
C HIS A 143 4.40 -21.00 -11.68
N ILE A 144 5.40 -21.00 -10.80
CA ILE A 144 6.79 -20.75 -11.18
C ILE A 144 7.60 -21.99 -10.79
N PRO A 145 8.13 -22.74 -11.78
CA PRO A 145 9.04 -23.85 -11.50
C PRO A 145 10.37 -23.30 -10.99
N VAL A 146 10.84 -23.84 -9.89
CA VAL A 146 12.07 -23.41 -9.21
C VAL A 146 13.08 -24.56 -9.25
N LYS A 147 14.16 -24.40 -10.01
CA LYS A 147 15.23 -25.39 -10.09
C LYS A 147 15.99 -25.51 -8.77
N ARG A 148 16.32 -24.36 -8.19
CA ARG A 148 16.96 -24.28 -6.88
C ARG A 148 16.68 -22.94 -6.22
N ALA A 149 16.25 -22.97 -4.95
CA ALA A 149 16.21 -21.83 -4.06
C ALA A 149 16.89 -22.23 -2.74
N THR A 150 17.83 -21.42 -2.28
CA THR A 150 18.60 -21.73 -1.06
C THR A 150 18.24 -20.71 0.00
N GLN A 151 17.73 -21.20 1.11
CA GLN A 151 17.60 -20.46 2.36
C GLN A 151 18.97 -20.55 3.07
N TYR A 152 19.75 -19.48 3.04
CA TYR A 152 21.09 -19.48 3.61
C TYR A 152 21.15 -18.47 4.76
N GLN A 153 21.31 -18.96 5.98
CA GLN A 153 21.35 -18.13 7.20
C GLN A 153 20.20 -17.11 7.29
N GLU A 154 19.04 -17.50 6.80
CA GLU A 154 17.81 -16.70 6.84
C GLU A 154 16.76 -17.41 7.71
N ARG A 155 15.91 -16.63 8.37
CA ARG A 155 14.69 -17.13 8.99
C ARG A 155 13.66 -17.48 7.90
N ASP A 156 12.68 -18.30 8.26
CA ASP A 156 11.62 -18.67 7.33
C ASP A 156 10.87 -17.46 6.78
N VAL A 157 10.59 -16.47 7.63
CA VAL A 157 9.88 -15.23 7.27
C VAL A 157 10.74 -14.37 6.30
N GLU A 158 12.03 -14.23 6.59
CA GLU A 158 12.96 -13.48 5.75
C GLU A 158 13.12 -14.12 4.37
N PHE A 159 13.21 -15.45 4.33
CA PHE A 159 13.29 -16.21 3.10
C PHE A 159 12.03 -16.06 2.24
N LEU A 160 10.83 -16.15 2.86
CA LEU A 160 9.57 -15.93 2.16
C LEU A 160 9.42 -14.50 1.67
N ALA A 161 9.81 -13.50 2.47
CA ALA A 161 9.79 -12.10 2.05
C ALA A 161 10.72 -11.84 0.85
N ARG A 162 11.91 -12.48 0.85
CA ARG A 162 12.82 -12.42 -0.29
C ARG A 162 12.22 -13.06 -1.53
N LEU A 163 11.65 -14.28 -1.42
CA LEU A 163 11.01 -14.95 -2.55
C LEU A 163 9.79 -14.16 -3.07
N ALA A 164 9.00 -13.57 -2.19
CA ALA A 164 7.88 -12.74 -2.58
C ALA A 164 8.34 -11.57 -3.47
N ARG A 165 9.36 -10.86 -3.05
CA ARG A 165 9.96 -9.75 -3.80
C ARG A 165 10.59 -10.22 -5.12
N GLU A 166 11.34 -11.35 -5.10
CA GLU A 166 11.96 -11.93 -6.29
C GLU A 166 10.97 -12.33 -7.38
N TYR A 167 9.72 -12.64 -7.02
CA TYR A 167 8.68 -13.12 -7.94
C TYR A 167 7.41 -12.26 -7.96
N HIS A 168 7.50 -11.00 -7.50
CA HIS A 168 6.39 -10.03 -7.50
C HIS A 168 5.14 -10.51 -6.77
N HIS A 169 5.34 -11.04 -5.57
CA HIS A 169 4.27 -11.43 -4.66
C HIS A 169 4.29 -10.56 -3.40
N SER A 170 3.14 -10.41 -2.77
CA SER A 170 3.01 -9.88 -1.42
C SER A 170 3.09 -11.05 -0.43
N PHE A 171 3.75 -10.81 0.70
CA PHE A 171 3.86 -11.77 1.79
C PHE A 171 3.65 -11.09 3.13
N LYS A 172 2.74 -11.65 3.95
CA LYS A 172 2.61 -11.32 5.36
C LYS A 172 2.03 -12.49 6.16
N ILE A 173 2.17 -12.43 7.47
CA ILE A 173 1.52 -13.35 8.41
C ILE A 173 0.50 -12.56 9.21
N VAL A 174 -0.74 -13.06 9.26
CA VAL A 174 -1.85 -12.46 10.01
C VAL A 174 -2.50 -13.56 10.85
N GLY A 175 -2.37 -13.49 12.16
CA GLY A 175 -2.84 -14.54 13.06
C GLY A 175 -2.25 -15.91 12.70
N GLU A 176 -3.10 -16.88 12.41
CA GLU A 176 -2.71 -18.25 12.01
C GLU A 176 -2.61 -18.44 10.50
N GLN A 177 -2.58 -17.36 9.72
CA GLN A 177 -2.55 -17.41 8.26
C GLN A 177 -1.23 -16.87 7.72
N LEU A 178 -0.68 -17.60 6.74
CA LEU A 178 0.42 -17.17 5.89
C LEU A 178 -0.19 -16.70 4.56
N VAL A 179 -0.22 -15.39 4.37
CA VAL A 179 -0.71 -14.78 3.13
C VAL A 179 0.47 -14.65 2.17
N PHE A 180 0.36 -15.29 0.99
CA PHE A 180 1.35 -15.18 -0.08
C PHE A 180 0.58 -15.08 -1.40
N THR A 181 0.59 -13.90 -2.02
CA THR A 181 -0.28 -13.64 -3.17
C THR A 181 0.42 -12.82 -4.24
N ASP A 182 0.11 -13.12 -5.49
CA ASP A 182 0.56 -12.36 -6.65
C ASP A 182 0.02 -10.92 -6.60
N LYS A 183 0.89 -9.93 -6.70
CA LYS A 183 0.51 -8.51 -6.69
C LYS A 183 -0.35 -8.12 -7.90
N ASP A 184 -0.17 -8.77 -9.05
CA ASP A 184 -1.00 -8.53 -10.24
C ASP A 184 -2.45 -9.02 -10.03
N GLU A 185 -2.64 -10.13 -9.28
CA GLU A 185 -3.98 -10.63 -8.95
C GLU A 185 -4.72 -9.70 -7.98
N LEU A 186 -4.01 -9.10 -7.01
CA LEU A 186 -4.59 -8.06 -6.14
C LEU A 186 -5.13 -6.89 -6.97
N GLY A 187 -4.39 -6.48 -7.98
CA GLY A 187 -4.78 -5.41 -8.89
C GLY A 187 -6.06 -5.67 -9.69
N LYS A 188 -6.44 -6.94 -9.90
CA LYS A 188 -7.66 -7.32 -10.63
C LYS A 188 -8.92 -7.27 -9.76
N SER A 189 -8.79 -7.16 -8.43
CA SER A 189 -9.95 -7.08 -7.53
C SER A 189 -10.82 -5.86 -7.85
N GLU A 190 -12.13 -5.95 -7.56
CA GLU A 190 -13.02 -4.80 -7.69
C GLU A 190 -12.62 -3.68 -6.73
N THR A 191 -12.90 -2.44 -7.12
CA THR A 191 -12.61 -1.28 -6.29
C THR A 191 -13.60 -1.21 -5.13
N VAL A 192 -13.07 -1.06 -3.90
CA VAL A 192 -13.87 -0.95 -2.68
C VAL A 192 -14.61 0.39 -2.63
N VAL A 193 -13.98 1.45 -3.13
CA VAL A 193 -14.52 2.81 -3.13
C VAL A 193 -13.99 3.60 -4.33
N THR A 194 -14.80 4.53 -4.81
CA THR A 194 -14.38 5.57 -5.74
C THR A 194 -14.36 6.90 -4.98
N LEU A 195 -13.25 7.64 -5.07
CA LEU A 195 -13.02 8.90 -4.37
C LEU A 195 -12.77 10.03 -5.38
N GLU A 196 -13.29 11.19 -5.06
CA GLU A 196 -12.97 12.47 -5.68
C GLU A 196 -12.30 13.38 -4.63
N GLU A 197 -11.77 14.53 -5.03
CA GLU A 197 -11.13 15.48 -4.12
C GLU A 197 -12.05 15.82 -2.91
N LYS A 198 -13.33 16.05 -3.16
CA LYS A 198 -14.33 16.38 -2.13
C LYS A 198 -14.55 15.29 -1.06
N ASP A 199 -14.21 14.04 -1.37
CA ASP A 199 -14.37 12.90 -0.48
C ASP A 199 -13.13 12.68 0.41
N THR A 200 -12.09 13.49 0.21
CA THR A 200 -10.81 13.38 0.92
C THR A 200 -10.62 14.52 1.92
N ILE A 201 -9.94 14.22 3.01
CA ILE A 201 -9.44 15.23 3.95
C ILE A 201 -8.14 15.84 3.42
N SER A 202 -7.29 14.98 2.86
CA SER A 202 -6.07 15.40 2.19
C SER A 202 -5.66 14.37 1.13
N ILE A 203 -5.02 14.86 0.08
CA ILE A 203 -4.48 14.04 -0.99
C ILE A 203 -3.12 14.59 -1.41
N SER A 204 -2.13 13.72 -1.50
CA SER A 204 -0.78 14.03 -1.94
C SER A 204 -0.27 12.92 -2.83
N LEU A 205 -0.29 13.14 -4.12
CA LEU A 205 0.14 12.19 -5.14
C LEU A 205 1.38 12.71 -5.86
N ARG A 206 2.27 11.81 -6.22
CA ARG A 206 3.48 12.11 -6.99
C ARG A 206 3.58 11.19 -8.19
N ASP A 207 4.12 11.71 -9.27
CA ASP A 207 4.56 10.96 -10.43
C ASP A 207 6.05 11.21 -10.61
N ARG A 208 6.87 10.17 -10.63
CA ARG A 208 8.32 10.30 -10.62
C ARG A 208 8.98 9.45 -11.70
N ILE A 209 10.07 9.96 -12.25
CA ILE A 209 10.92 9.26 -13.19
C ILE A 209 12.11 8.61 -12.48
N LYS A 210 12.58 9.24 -11.41
CA LYS A 210 13.69 8.72 -10.60
C LYS A 210 13.33 7.33 -10.08
N ASP A 211 14.29 6.41 -10.17
CA ASP A 211 14.15 5.00 -9.75
C ASP A 211 13.14 4.20 -10.58
N THR A 212 12.76 4.65 -11.78
CA THR A 212 11.99 3.86 -12.75
C THR A 212 12.89 3.33 -13.85
N ALA A 213 12.56 2.16 -14.38
CA ALA A 213 13.30 1.54 -15.47
C ALA A 213 12.44 1.42 -16.73
N LYS A 214 13.02 1.78 -17.89
CA LYS A 214 12.39 1.58 -19.20
C LYS A 214 12.39 0.11 -19.60
N GLU A 215 13.44 -0.60 -19.22
CA GLU A 215 13.60 -2.00 -19.55
C GLU A 215 14.45 -2.72 -18.48
N VAL A 216 14.31 -4.02 -18.41
CA VAL A 216 15.16 -4.89 -17.61
C VAL A 216 15.96 -5.82 -18.51
N ASP A 217 17.22 -6.04 -18.17
CA ASP A 217 18.11 -7.01 -18.80
C ASP A 217 18.53 -8.02 -17.72
N VAL A 218 17.89 -9.18 -17.72
CA VAL A 218 18.20 -10.26 -16.79
C VAL A 218 19.13 -11.25 -17.49
N SER A 219 20.23 -11.59 -16.83
CA SER A 219 21.18 -12.59 -17.30
C SER A 219 21.39 -13.67 -16.25
N GLY A 220 21.43 -14.92 -16.69
CA GLY A 220 21.70 -16.08 -15.86
C GLY A 220 22.61 -17.05 -16.58
N TYR A 221 23.21 -17.99 -15.83
CA TYR A 221 24.00 -19.08 -16.36
C TYR A 221 23.32 -20.41 -16.08
N ASP A 222 22.95 -21.13 -17.15
CA ASP A 222 22.47 -22.51 -17.04
C ASP A 222 23.67 -23.46 -16.99
N ALA A 223 23.93 -24.01 -15.82
CA ALA A 223 25.02 -24.93 -15.59
C ALA A 223 24.89 -26.26 -16.37
N ASN A 224 23.65 -26.69 -16.65
CA ASN A 224 23.39 -27.95 -17.39
C ASN A 224 23.60 -27.72 -18.88
N GLY A 225 23.05 -26.65 -19.42
CA GLY A 225 23.21 -26.28 -20.83
C GLY A 225 24.53 -25.58 -21.14
N LYS A 226 25.38 -25.28 -20.13
CA LYS A 226 26.64 -24.53 -20.26
C LYS A 226 26.51 -23.27 -21.09
N LYS A 227 25.39 -22.56 -20.96
CA LYS A 227 25.09 -21.37 -21.74
C LYS A 227 24.61 -20.21 -20.87
N VAL A 228 24.88 -18.99 -21.33
CA VAL A 228 24.30 -17.78 -20.74
C VAL A 228 22.90 -17.62 -21.27
N ILE A 229 21.94 -17.49 -20.35
CA ILE A 229 20.55 -17.17 -20.67
C ILE A 229 20.38 -15.67 -20.43
N LYS A 230 19.75 -14.98 -21.35
CA LYS A 230 19.44 -13.55 -21.24
C LYS A 230 17.98 -13.31 -21.57
N LYS A 231 17.37 -12.39 -20.82
CA LYS A 231 16.04 -11.89 -21.11
C LYS A 231 16.03 -10.38 -21.01
N ARG A 232 15.54 -9.74 -22.05
CA ARG A 232 15.26 -8.30 -22.04
C ARG A 232 13.76 -8.09 -22.14
N LYS A 233 13.23 -7.24 -21.28
CA LYS A 233 11.81 -6.89 -21.28
C LYS A 233 11.67 -5.38 -21.10
N LYS A 234 10.71 -4.79 -21.83
CA LYS A 234 10.36 -3.37 -21.72
C LYS A 234 9.22 -3.18 -20.72
N ALA A 235 9.26 -2.07 -20.01
CA ALA A 235 8.17 -1.67 -19.13
C ALA A 235 6.92 -1.37 -19.94
N LYS A 236 5.78 -1.73 -19.36
CA LYS A 236 4.48 -1.27 -19.85
C LYS A 236 4.22 0.13 -19.31
N ALA A 237 3.87 1.08 -20.17
CA ALA A 237 3.55 2.43 -19.73
C ALA A 237 2.22 2.43 -18.99
N LEU A 238 2.17 3.05 -17.80
CA LEU A 238 0.93 3.20 -17.02
C LEU A 238 -0.15 3.97 -17.81
N ARG A 239 0.26 4.83 -18.73
CA ARG A 239 -0.60 5.73 -19.51
C ARG A 239 -0.42 5.52 -21.01
N GLU A 240 -0.53 4.28 -21.50
CA GLU A 240 -0.31 3.92 -22.92
C GLU A 240 -1.15 4.76 -23.90
N ASN A 241 -2.30 5.23 -23.47
CA ASN A 241 -3.23 6.01 -24.29
C ASN A 241 -2.90 7.52 -24.34
N MET A 242 -1.92 8.00 -23.60
CA MET A 242 -1.47 9.39 -23.64
C MET A 242 -0.21 9.54 -24.46
N LYS A 243 -0.23 10.34 -25.53
CA LYS A 243 0.93 10.63 -26.38
C LYS A 243 2.15 11.21 -25.62
N GLN A 244 1.94 11.78 -24.46
CA GLN A 244 2.97 12.38 -23.60
C GLN A 244 3.45 11.49 -22.46
N ALA A 245 2.84 10.33 -22.23
CA ALA A 245 3.08 9.50 -21.07
C ALA A 245 4.08 8.37 -21.30
N GLN A 246 4.97 8.51 -22.27
CA GLN A 246 6.11 7.59 -22.35
C GLN A 246 7.01 7.81 -21.15
N SER A 247 7.38 6.70 -20.50
CA SER A 247 8.40 6.73 -19.45
C SER A 247 9.61 7.49 -19.99
N ALA A 248 9.89 8.65 -19.39
CA ALA A 248 11.07 9.44 -19.75
C ALA A 248 12.36 8.82 -19.20
N SER A 249 12.27 7.74 -18.40
CA SER A 249 13.43 6.99 -17.95
C SER A 249 14.12 6.32 -19.14
N GLY A 250 15.40 6.58 -19.27
CA GLY A 250 16.29 5.88 -20.19
C GLY A 250 16.95 4.64 -19.60
N ASP A 251 16.67 4.35 -18.33
CA ASP A 251 17.44 3.43 -17.52
C ASP A 251 17.07 1.97 -17.80
N THR A 252 18.13 1.14 -17.85
CA THR A 252 18.03 -0.31 -17.97
C THR A 252 18.40 -0.96 -16.65
N LEU A 253 17.49 -1.67 -16.03
CA LEU A 253 17.75 -2.45 -14.82
C LEU A 253 18.50 -3.73 -15.20
N LYS A 254 19.66 -3.96 -14.60
CA LYS A 254 20.47 -5.17 -14.82
C LYS A 254 20.34 -6.11 -13.63
N VAL A 255 19.87 -7.33 -13.88
CA VAL A 255 19.75 -8.38 -12.87
C VAL A 255 20.56 -9.58 -13.28
N VAL A 256 21.39 -10.09 -12.37
CA VAL A 256 22.20 -11.28 -12.59
C VAL A 256 21.71 -12.40 -11.68
N THR A 257 21.40 -13.54 -12.26
CA THR A 257 20.93 -14.73 -11.55
C THR A 257 21.88 -15.92 -11.75
N ARG A 258 21.82 -16.92 -10.88
CA ARG A 258 22.71 -18.08 -10.95
C ARG A 258 21.92 -19.39 -10.88
N GLY A 259 22.14 -20.25 -11.89
CA GLY A 259 21.60 -21.63 -11.88
C GLY A 259 20.11 -21.75 -12.07
N GLU A 260 19.48 -20.78 -12.72
CA GLU A 260 18.04 -20.71 -12.93
C GLU A 260 17.65 -21.21 -14.34
N THR A 261 16.38 -21.67 -14.48
CA THR A 261 15.79 -21.99 -15.79
C THR A 261 15.37 -20.73 -16.53
N GLN A 262 15.06 -20.87 -17.83
CA GLN A 262 14.52 -19.76 -18.63
C GLN A 262 13.23 -19.20 -18.01
N GLU A 263 12.33 -20.06 -17.54
CA GLU A 263 11.06 -19.64 -16.92
C GLU A 263 11.27 -18.86 -15.62
N GLN A 264 12.25 -19.27 -14.81
CA GLN A 264 12.62 -18.49 -13.61
C GLN A 264 13.19 -17.12 -13.96
N ILE A 265 14.04 -17.05 -14.97
CA ILE A 265 14.63 -15.79 -15.45
C ILE A 265 13.54 -14.88 -16.01
N ASP A 266 12.58 -15.43 -16.76
CA ASP A 266 11.45 -14.68 -17.28
C ASP A 266 10.57 -14.13 -16.15
N ALA A 267 10.23 -14.95 -15.15
CA ALA A 267 9.46 -14.51 -13.99
C ALA A 267 10.19 -13.45 -13.15
N ARG A 268 11.52 -13.58 -12.99
CA ARG A 268 12.33 -12.57 -12.29
C ARG A 268 12.47 -11.27 -13.08
N ALA A 269 12.51 -11.34 -14.41
CA ALA A 269 12.54 -10.14 -15.24
C ALA A 269 11.24 -9.34 -15.07
N ASP A 270 10.10 -10.04 -15.08
CA ASP A 270 8.80 -9.43 -14.87
C ASP A 270 8.69 -8.81 -13.48
N ALA A 271 9.08 -9.57 -12.45
CA ALA A 271 9.05 -9.12 -11.07
C ALA A 271 9.95 -7.90 -10.84
N ALA A 272 11.21 -7.95 -11.31
CA ALA A 272 12.17 -6.88 -11.10
C ALA A 272 11.72 -5.57 -11.77
N LEU A 273 11.14 -5.66 -12.97
CA LEU A 273 10.64 -4.50 -13.69
C LEU A 273 9.39 -3.91 -13.04
N ALA A 274 8.46 -4.76 -12.59
CA ALA A 274 7.28 -4.34 -11.86
C ALA A 274 7.66 -3.67 -10.53
N GLU A 275 8.49 -4.30 -9.72
CA GLU A 275 8.95 -3.79 -8.43
C GLU A 275 9.65 -2.42 -8.57
N GLN A 276 10.48 -2.27 -9.63
CA GLN A 276 11.18 -1.00 -9.91
C GLN A 276 10.22 0.13 -10.28
N ASN A 277 9.10 -0.19 -10.94
CA ASN A 277 8.14 0.79 -11.45
C ASN A 277 6.88 0.93 -10.58
N ASP A 278 6.69 0.06 -9.60
CA ASP A 278 5.48 0.01 -8.76
C ASP A 278 5.12 1.36 -8.13
N ASP A 279 6.11 2.13 -7.71
CA ASP A 279 5.92 3.42 -7.07
C ASP A 279 6.11 4.63 -8.02
N GLN A 280 6.03 4.43 -9.35
CA GLN A 280 6.11 5.52 -10.31
C GLN A 280 5.07 6.59 -10.02
N THR A 281 3.81 6.20 -9.87
CA THR A 281 2.72 7.07 -9.45
C THR A 281 2.17 6.56 -8.12
N ALA A 282 2.45 7.27 -7.05
CA ALA A 282 2.13 6.86 -5.69
C ALA A 282 1.87 8.07 -4.78
N GLY A 283 1.35 7.86 -3.59
CA GLY A 283 1.17 8.92 -2.61
C GLY A 283 0.30 8.54 -1.44
N ASN A 284 -0.18 9.56 -0.74
CA ASN A 284 -0.98 9.40 0.47
C ASN A 284 -2.34 10.07 0.31
N ILE A 285 -3.36 9.43 0.84
CA ILE A 285 -4.74 9.92 0.85
C ILE A 285 -5.29 9.76 2.27
N THR A 286 -5.87 10.81 2.82
CA THR A 286 -6.58 10.72 4.11
C THR A 286 -8.07 10.98 3.88
N VAL A 287 -8.90 10.10 4.39
CA VAL A 287 -10.36 10.18 4.30
C VAL A 287 -11.01 10.07 5.68
N ILE A 288 -12.30 10.36 5.77
CA ILE A 288 -13.11 10.02 6.95
C ILE A 288 -13.01 8.51 7.14
N GLY A 289 -12.95 8.06 8.39
CA GLY A 289 -12.72 6.66 8.76
C GLY A 289 -13.62 5.69 8.00
N ASN A 290 -12.98 4.74 7.33
CA ASN A 290 -13.67 3.68 6.62
C ASN A 290 -12.94 2.33 6.82
N PRO A 291 -13.47 1.46 7.68
CA PRO A 291 -12.79 0.21 8.05
C PRO A 291 -12.70 -0.81 6.91
N LYS A 292 -13.32 -0.55 5.76
CA LYS A 292 -13.21 -1.40 4.55
C LYS A 292 -11.97 -1.11 3.72
N LEU A 293 -11.29 0.01 3.99
CA LEU A 293 -10.08 0.41 3.27
C LEU A 293 -8.87 -0.27 3.92
N VAL A 294 -8.58 -1.48 3.49
CA VAL A 294 -7.51 -2.33 4.02
C VAL A 294 -6.40 -2.51 2.99
N ALA A 295 -5.19 -2.81 3.44
CA ALA A 295 -4.06 -3.08 2.55
C ALA A 295 -4.33 -4.27 1.61
N GLY A 296 -3.94 -4.14 0.34
CA GLY A 296 -4.22 -5.12 -0.70
C GLY A 296 -5.56 -4.95 -1.40
N SER A 297 -6.45 -4.10 -0.89
CA SER A 297 -7.65 -3.70 -1.62
C SER A 297 -7.36 -2.58 -2.62
N THR A 298 -8.29 -2.35 -3.56
CA THR A 298 -8.16 -1.33 -4.59
C THR A 298 -9.20 -0.24 -4.43
N LEU A 299 -8.82 0.98 -4.79
CA LEU A 299 -9.72 2.13 -4.89
C LEU A 299 -9.59 2.80 -6.25
N ALA A 300 -10.58 3.58 -6.64
CA ALA A 300 -10.53 4.42 -7.83
C ALA A 300 -10.49 5.90 -7.42
N LEU A 301 -9.65 6.68 -8.11
CA LEU A 301 -9.65 8.13 -8.05
C LEU A 301 -10.24 8.70 -9.33
N ARG A 302 -11.11 9.70 -9.23
CA ARG A 302 -11.75 10.38 -10.36
C ARG A 302 -11.65 11.89 -10.23
N ASN A 303 -11.73 12.56 -11.37
CA ASN A 303 -11.67 14.02 -11.48
C ASN A 303 -10.35 14.61 -10.98
N LEU A 304 -9.25 13.86 -11.14
CA LEU A 304 -7.89 14.26 -10.75
C LEU A 304 -6.92 14.29 -11.95
N GLY A 305 -7.47 14.32 -13.17
CA GLY A 305 -6.70 14.41 -14.41
C GLY A 305 -5.71 13.25 -14.56
N ILE A 306 -4.40 13.53 -14.63
CA ILE A 306 -3.35 12.51 -14.79
C ILE A 306 -3.22 11.54 -13.60
N PHE A 307 -3.81 11.88 -12.47
CA PHE A 307 -3.86 11.01 -11.28
C PHE A 307 -5.17 10.24 -11.16
N SER A 308 -6.10 10.39 -12.12
CA SER A 308 -7.31 9.57 -12.15
C SER A 308 -6.96 8.14 -12.55
N GLY A 309 -7.58 7.16 -11.87
CA GLY A 309 -7.30 5.76 -12.17
C GLY A 309 -7.54 4.82 -10.99
N LYS A 310 -7.09 3.58 -11.18
CA LYS A 310 -7.17 2.52 -10.17
C LYS A 310 -5.89 2.46 -9.36
N TYR A 311 -6.03 2.39 -8.05
CA TYR A 311 -4.93 2.35 -7.10
C TYR A 311 -5.01 1.13 -6.19
N LEU A 312 -3.86 0.57 -5.84
CA LEU A 312 -3.70 -0.43 -4.79
C LEU A 312 -3.33 0.26 -3.48
N ILE A 313 -3.96 -0.15 -2.39
CA ILE A 313 -3.62 0.30 -1.04
C ILE A 313 -2.42 -0.53 -0.55
N LYS A 314 -1.30 0.12 -0.29
CA LYS A 314 -0.07 -0.48 0.25
C LYS A 314 -0.10 -0.56 1.76
N SER A 315 -0.58 0.50 2.39
CA SER A 315 -0.77 0.57 3.82
C SER A 315 -2.02 1.38 4.14
N SER A 316 -2.72 0.96 5.18
CA SER A 316 -3.93 1.63 5.68
C SER A 316 -3.77 1.86 7.17
N ARG A 317 -3.81 3.13 7.60
CA ARG A 317 -3.77 3.52 9.01
C ARG A 317 -5.11 4.09 9.42
N HIS A 318 -5.78 3.39 10.33
CA HIS A 318 -7.03 3.79 10.94
C HIS A 318 -6.73 4.43 12.29
N SER A 319 -7.16 5.66 12.52
CA SER A 319 -6.94 6.38 13.78
C SER A 319 -8.25 6.90 14.34
N ILE A 320 -8.57 6.50 15.56
CA ILE A 320 -9.68 7.00 16.38
C ILE A 320 -9.06 7.82 17.50
N VAL A 321 -9.29 9.15 17.50
CA VAL A 321 -8.71 10.09 18.46
C VAL A 321 -9.82 10.71 19.29
N ARG A 322 -9.61 10.83 20.59
CA ARG A 322 -10.54 11.54 21.51
C ARG A 322 -10.81 12.96 21.00
N GLY A 323 -12.05 13.27 20.68
CA GLY A 323 -12.44 14.58 20.15
C GLY A 323 -11.99 14.90 18.73
N GLY A 324 -11.16 14.05 18.11
CA GLY A 324 -10.65 14.20 16.74
C GLY A 324 -11.37 13.37 15.67
N GLY A 325 -12.24 12.46 16.11
CA GLY A 325 -13.01 11.60 15.20
C GLY A 325 -12.25 10.34 14.76
N TYR A 326 -12.70 9.78 13.63
CA TYR A 326 -12.10 8.61 13.00
C TYR A 326 -11.64 8.97 11.60
N THR A 327 -10.37 8.71 11.32
CA THR A 327 -9.74 8.93 10.01
C THR A 327 -9.08 7.65 9.50
N THR A 328 -8.99 7.53 8.17
CA THR A 328 -8.22 6.48 7.50
C THR A 328 -7.20 7.14 6.58
N SER A 329 -5.93 6.93 6.84
CA SER A 329 -4.80 7.38 6.01
C SER A 329 -4.26 6.22 5.21
N LEU A 330 -4.16 6.39 3.90
CA LEU A 330 -3.77 5.35 2.95
C LEU A 330 -2.46 5.72 2.27
N GLU A 331 -1.54 4.77 2.16
CA GLU A 331 -0.46 4.81 1.19
C GLU A 331 -0.90 4.02 -0.04
N VAL A 332 -0.87 4.66 -1.21
CA VAL A 332 -1.40 4.09 -2.45
C VAL A 332 -0.41 4.16 -3.59
N ARG A 333 -0.50 3.20 -4.52
CA ARG A 333 0.19 3.22 -5.80
C ARG A 333 -0.78 3.01 -6.95
N MET A 334 -0.56 3.67 -8.08
CA MET A 334 -1.39 3.51 -9.28
C MET A 334 -1.12 2.17 -9.93
N LEU A 335 -2.20 1.44 -10.24
CA LEU A 335 -2.17 0.21 -11.02
C LEU A 335 -2.46 0.48 -12.48
N GLU A 336 -3.44 1.35 -12.73
CA GLU A 336 -3.95 1.64 -14.06
C GLU A 336 -4.45 3.08 -14.10
N PHE A 337 -4.05 3.80 -15.16
CA PHE A 337 -4.61 5.09 -15.45
C PHE A 337 -5.97 4.91 -16.15
N ILE A 338 -7.01 5.49 -15.57
CA ILE A 338 -8.36 5.53 -16.15
C ILE A 338 -8.71 7.01 -16.30
N PRO A 339 -8.73 7.53 -17.54
CA PRO A 339 -9.04 8.94 -17.76
C PRO A 339 -10.44 9.24 -17.24
N ASP A 340 -10.60 10.44 -16.68
CA ASP A 340 -11.91 10.94 -16.34
C ASP A 340 -12.79 10.93 -17.58
N ASP A 341 -14.07 10.57 -17.46
CA ASP A 341 -15.01 10.54 -18.56
C ASP A 341 -15.25 11.96 -19.07
N LEU A 342 -14.34 12.41 -19.93
CA LEU A 342 -14.36 13.71 -20.56
C LEU A 342 -15.31 13.75 -21.77
N GLN A 343 -16.05 12.68 -22.03
CA GLN A 343 -17.06 12.66 -23.11
C GLN A 343 -18.11 13.77 -22.94
N ASN A 344 -18.31 14.25 -21.71
CA ASN A 344 -19.20 15.39 -21.44
C ASN A 344 -18.51 16.74 -21.33
N THR A 345 -17.19 16.82 -21.29
CA THR A 345 -16.48 18.10 -21.09
C THR A 345 -15.62 18.55 -22.28
N GLY A 346 -15.37 17.69 -23.26
CA GLY A 346 -14.63 18.05 -24.47
C GLY A 346 -13.18 18.57 -24.27
N VAL A 347 -12.57 18.33 -23.09
CA VAL A 347 -11.45 19.15 -22.62
C VAL A 347 -10.07 18.52 -22.78
N LEU A 348 -9.91 17.19 -22.98
CA LEU A 348 -8.55 16.63 -22.99
C LEU A 348 -8.16 15.72 -24.16
N THR A 349 -8.79 15.82 -25.29
CA THR A 349 -8.29 15.10 -26.49
C THR A 349 -7.08 15.77 -27.14
N GLU A 350 -6.80 17.03 -26.85
CA GLU A 350 -5.61 17.75 -27.32
C GLU A 350 -5.13 18.79 -26.30
N ALA A 351 -4.55 18.38 -25.18
CA ALA A 351 -3.66 19.28 -24.46
C ALA A 351 -2.45 19.52 -25.37
N LYS A 352 -2.47 20.58 -26.15
CA LYS A 352 -1.24 21.06 -26.80
C LYS A 352 -0.23 21.35 -25.69
N PRO A 353 1.07 21.01 -25.90
CA PRO A 353 2.11 21.44 -24.98
C PRO A 353 1.95 22.94 -24.73
N LEU A 354 2.15 23.37 -23.51
CA LEU A 354 2.20 24.80 -23.21
C LEU A 354 3.28 25.38 -24.13
N ASP A 355 2.86 26.13 -25.15
CA ASP A 355 3.82 26.82 -26.00
C ASP A 355 4.62 27.79 -25.15
N THR A 356 5.92 27.70 -25.21
CA THR A 356 6.83 28.59 -24.52
C THR A 356 7.36 29.64 -25.47
N LEU A 357 7.13 30.90 -25.16
CA LEU A 357 7.77 32.02 -25.82
C LEU A 357 8.92 32.47 -24.93
N ASN A 358 10.17 32.37 -25.42
CA ASN A 358 11.37 32.77 -24.64
C ASN A 358 11.47 32.07 -23.28
N GLY A 359 11.09 30.79 -23.16
CA GLY A 359 11.15 30.00 -21.91
C GLY A 359 10.10 30.36 -20.87
N LYS A 360 9.12 31.17 -21.21
CA LYS A 360 7.96 31.49 -20.36
C LYS A 360 6.69 30.89 -20.94
N PRO A 361 5.73 30.43 -20.12
CA PRO A 361 4.44 29.93 -20.58
C PRO A 361 3.73 30.99 -21.45
N ASP A 362 3.33 30.63 -22.66
CA ASP A 362 2.55 31.51 -23.52
C ASP A 362 1.07 31.42 -23.15
N LEU A 363 0.61 32.36 -22.34
CA LEU A 363 -0.77 32.44 -21.85
C LEU A 363 -1.80 32.72 -22.97
N ARG A 364 -1.38 32.98 -24.21
CA ARG A 364 -2.31 33.15 -25.35
C ARG A 364 -3.05 31.87 -25.73
N TYR A 365 -2.48 30.71 -25.35
CA TYR A 365 -3.02 29.39 -25.66
C TYR A 365 -3.72 28.68 -24.49
N VAL A 366 -4.01 29.41 -23.42
CA VAL A 366 -4.86 28.86 -22.36
C VAL A 366 -6.26 28.68 -22.93
N ASP A 367 -6.73 27.43 -23.02
CA ASP A 367 -8.04 27.10 -23.58
C ASP A 367 -9.12 27.79 -22.75
N ASP A 368 -9.92 28.63 -23.41
CA ASP A 368 -11.00 29.39 -22.77
C ASP A 368 -12.04 28.48 -22.08
N ARG A 369 -12.11 27.20 -22.45
CA ARG A 369 -12.98 26.19 -21.81
C ARG A 369 -12.50 25.80 -20.43
N LEU A 370 -11.18 25.74 -20.20
CA LEU A 370 -10.61 25.52 -18.87
C LEU A 370 -10.93 26.65 -17.88
N LEU A 371 -11.13 27.85 -18.41
CA LEU A 371 -11.46 29.04 -17.60
C LEU A 371 -12.97 29.19 -17.37
N GLN A 372 -13.80 28.49 -18.11
CA GLN A 372 -15.26 28.53 -17.97
C GLN A 372 -15.79 27.64 -16.84
N THR A 373 -14.99 26.73 -16.33
CA THR A 373 -15.36 25.89 -15.16
C THR A 373 -15.43 26.68 -13.86
N ASN A 374 -14.75 27.84 -13.82
CA ASN A 374 -14.87 28.79 -12.70
C ASN A 374 -15.03 30.20 -13.26
N ALA A 375 -16.23 30.74 -13.22
CA ALA A 375 -16.58 32.09 -13.78
C ALA A 375 -15.72 33.21 -13.18
N GLN A 376 -15.26 33.07 -11.93
CA GLN A 376 -14.40 34.09 -11.27
C GLN A 376 -12.98 34.02 -11.85
N ASP A 377 -12.42 32.84 -12.05
CA ASP A 377 -11.08 32.65 -12.61
C ASP A 377 -11.04 33.10 -14.09
N TYR A 378 -12.13 32.85 -14.82
CA TYR A 378 -12.28 33.34 -16.19
C TYR A 378 -12.30 34.88 -16.26
N ALA A 379 -13.02 35.54 -15.36
CA ALA A 379 -13.08 36.98 -15.29
C ALA A 379 -11.71 37.59 -14.93
N LEU A 380 -10.99 37.00 -13.97
CA LEU A 380 -9.66 37.40 -13.54
C LEU A 380 -8.62 37.26 -14.67
N ALA A 381 -8.62 36.09 -15.34
CA ALA A 381 -7.73 35.82 -16.47
C ALA A 381 -7.99 36.79 -17.65
N LYS A 382 -9.26 37.12 -17.91
CA LYS A 382 -9.65 38.09 -18.94
C LYS A 382 -9.22 39.52 -18.59
N GLN A 383 -9.26 39.90 -17.33
CA GLN A 383 -8.76 41.19 -16.85
C GLN A 383 -7.22 41.25 -16.97
N GLN A 384 -6.50 40.21 -16.56
CA GLN A 384 -5.04 40.16 -16.69
C GLN A 384 -4.58 40.20 -18.15
N ARG A 385 -5.32 39.53 -19.08
CA ARG A 385 -5.05 39.63 -20.54
C ARG A 385 -5.20 41.04 -21.08
N ARG A 386 -6.15 41.82 -20.57
CA ARG A 386 -6.34 43.24 -20.94
C ARG A 386 -5.22 44.14 -20.41
N GLU A 387 -4.78 43.91 -19.18
CA GLU A 387 -3.71 44.68 -18.52
C GLU A 387 -2.32 44.38 -19.12
N THR A 388 -2.09 43.14 -19.61
CA THR A 388 -0.82 42.72 -20.24
C THR A 388 -0.73 43.01 -21.73
N GLY A 389 -1.80 43.59 -22.35
CA GLY A 389 -1.82 43.92 -23.78
C GLY A 389 -1.83 42.72 -24.72
N ILE A 390 -2.03 41.49 -24.20
CA ILE A 390 -2.12 40.26 -24.99
C ILE A 390 -3.54 40.15 -25.53
N THR A 391 -3.80 40.78 -26.65
CA THR A 391 -5.00 40.59 -27.48
C THR A 391 -4.72 39.44 -28.49
N LYS A 392 -5.78 38.67 -28.82
CA LYS A 392 -5.74 37.61 -29.85
C LYS A 392 -5.09 38.09 -31.11
#